data_713c8aea47f68ccfdd8af41330836c94
#
_entry.id   713c8aea47f68ccfdd8af41330836c94
#
_cell.length_a   1.000
_cell.length_b   1.000
_cell.length_c   1.000
_cell.angle_alpha   90.00
_cell.angle_beta   90.00
_cell.angle_gamma   90.00
#
_symmetry.space_group_name_H-M   'P 1'
#
loop_
_entity.id
_entity.type
_entity.pdbx_description
1 polymer ?
#
loop_
_entity_poly.entity_id
_entity_poly.type
_entity_poly.pdbx_seq_one_letter_code
_entity_poly.pdbx_strand_id
1 'polypeptide(L)'
;NDGSTIAQASPPNMKGAIAYAMNWPDRLSKSTVPIDWSIPHTWTFAPINAKQFPSIDLARHCGEVGGGLPAIFNAANEVAVAAFISKKLEFKSIVGVIAGVVADLEKDSPKILRDLSDVSALEDDARTRAQAHLLRLAP
;
A
#
# COMPACT_ATOMS: atom_id res chain seq x y z
N ASN A 1 15.43 25.24 7.61
CA ASN A 1 14.82 24.27 8.50
C ASN A 1 15.17 24.64 9.94
N ASP A 2 14.15 24.93 10.73
CA ASP A 2 14.26 25.47 12.09
C ASP A 2 14.30 24.38 13.18
N GLY A 3 14.33 23.09 12.80
CA GLY A 3 14.32 21.96 13.73
C GLY A 3 12.93 21.54 14.21
N SER A 4 11.87 22.24 13.77
CA SER A 4 10.49 21.87 14.12
C SER A 4 10.09 20.52 13.54
N THR A 5 9.29 19.79 14.30
CA THR A 5 8.69 18.53 13.86
C THR A 5 7.19 18.70 13.65
N ILE A 6 6.69 18.29 12.49
CA ILE A 6 5.25 18.22 12.21
C ILE A 6 4.88 16.75 12.05
N ALA A 7 3.87 16.30 12.79
CA ALA A 7 3.33 14.94 12.64
C ALA A 7 1.89 15.01 12.15
N GLN A 8 1.58 14.21 11.13
CA GLN A 8 0.20 13.96 10.72
C GLN A 8 -0.22 12.60 11.26
N ALA A 9 -1.18 12.58 12.16
CA ALA A 9 -1.70 11.36 12.75
C ALA A 9 -3.22 11.31 12.67
N SER A 10 -3.76 10.13 12.45
CA SER A 10 -5.20 9.87 12.47
C SER A 10 -5.45 8.45 12.97
N PRO A 11 -6.64 8.11 13.47
CA PRO A 11 -7.00 6.72 13.70
C PRO A 11 -6.79 5.89 12.43
N PRO A 12 -6.33 4.62 12.53
CA PRO A 12 -6.02 3.78 11.38
C PRO A 12 -7.31 3.47 10.59
N ASN A 13 -7.50 4.21 9.50
CA ASN A 13 -8.67 4.06 8.64
C ASN A 13 -8.34 4.51 7.21
N MET A 14 -8.47 3.59 6.24
CA MET A 14 -8.21 3.88 4.82
C MET A 14 -9.16 4.92 4.22
N LYS A 15 -10.35 5.15 4.80
CA LYS A 15 -11.29 6.17 4.30
C LYS A 15 -10.66 7.56 4.24
N GLY A 16 -9.80 7.92 5.20
CA GLY A 16 -9.10 9.20 5.22
C GLY A 16 -8.13 9.37 4.04
N ALA A 17 -7.34 8.34 3.75
CA ALA A 17 -6.40 8.35 2.63
C ALA A 17 -7.13 8.36 1.27
N ILE A 18 -8.17 7.55 1.12
CA ILE A 18 -8.99 7.49 -0.09
C ILE A 18 -9.69 8.85 -0.33
N ALA A 19 -10.33 9.39 0.71
CA ALA A 19 -11.02 10.68 0.62
C ALA A 19 -10.06 11.81 0.23
N TYR A 20 -8.83 11.80 0.74
CA TYR A 20 -7.82 12.78 0.38
C TYR A 20 -7.34 12.63 -1.05
N ALA A 21 -7.14 11.39 -1.53
CA ALA A 21 -6.77 11.13 -2.92
C ALA A 21 -7.86 11.58 -3.90
N MET A 22 -9.13 11.37 -3.55
CA MET A 22 -10.27 11.74 -4.39
C MET A 22 -10.55 13.24 -4.43
N ASN A 23 -10.16 13.98 -3.40
CA ASN A 23 -10.49 15.42 -3.26
C ASN A 23 -9.24 16.30 -3.19
N TRP A 24 -8.10 15.78 -3.62
CA TRP A 24 -6.84 16.53 -3.64
C TRP A 24 -6.99 17.91 -4.32
N PRO A 25 -6.41 19.02 -3.78
CA PRO A 25 -5.57 19.07 -2.57
C PRO A 25 -6.38 19.26 -1.26
N ASP A 26 -7.69 19.39 -1.32
CA ASP A 26 -8.54 19.67 -0.18
C ASP A 26 -8.87 18.39 0.61
N ARG A 27 -9.15 18.55 1.91
CA ARG A 27 -9.55 17.45 2.79
C ARG A 27 -11.05 17.45 3.00
N LEU A 28 -11.69 16.29 2.78
CA LEU A 28 -13.10 16.10 3.08
C LEU A 28 -13.32 16.06 4.59
N SER A 29 -14.23 16.90 5.07
CA SER A 29 -14.65 16.87 6.47
C SER A 29 -15.39 15.55 6.79
N LYS A 30 -15.22 15.06 8.02
CA LYS A 30 -15.91 13.85 8.52
C LYS A 30 -15.62 12.56 7.77
N SER A 31 -14.53 12.49 7.00
CA SER A 31 -14.11 11.26 6.33
C SER A 31 -13.70 10.15 7.31
N THR A 32 -13.20 10.52 8.48
CA THR A 32 -12.84 9.60 9.58
C THR A 32 -13.27 10.18 10.92
N VAL A 33 -13.36 9.31 11.93
CA VAL A 33 -13.57 9.75 13.32
C VAL A 33 -12.29 10.48 13.79
N PRO A 34 -12.40 11.72 14.30
CA PRO A 34 -11.24 12.45 14.81
C PRO A 34 -10.68 11.83 16.10
N ILE A 35 -9.44 12.17 16.42
CA ILE A 35 -8.86 11.88 17.73
C ILE A 35 -9.56 12.74 18.77
N ASP A 36 -9.95 12.16 19.89
CA ASP A 36 -10.52 12.87 21.04
C ASP A 36 -9.40 13.48 21.88
N TRP A 37 -9.15 14.77 21.66
CA TRP A 37 -8.14 15.50 22.42
C TRP A 37 -8.55 15.91 23.83
N SER A 38 -9.75 15.55 24.28
CA SER A 38 -10.20 15.79 25.65
C SER A 38 -9.58 14.82 26.66
N ILE A 39 -8.97 13.73 26.17
CA ILE A 39 -8.30 12.72 26.98
C ILE A 39 -6.79 12.68 26.68
N PRO A 40 -5.94 12.30 27.65
CA PRO A 40 -4.51 12.14 27.40
C PRO A 40 -4.22 11.03 26.39
N HIS A 41 -3.23 11.27 25.51
CA HIS A 41 -2.71 10.28 24.56
C HIS A 41 -1.22 10.08 24.76
N THR A 42 -0.75 8.85 24.60
CA THR A 42 0.69 8.53 24.60
C THR A 42 1.04 7.87 23.28
N TRP A 43 2.03 8.41 22.58
CA TRP A 43 2.54 7.86 21.33
C TRP A 43 4.03 7.55 21.48
N THR A 44 4.44 6.43 20.93
CA THR A 44 5.84 6.03 20.89
C THR A 44 6.32 5.98 19.45
N PHE A 45 7.46 6.62 19.20
CA PHE A 45 8.12 6.64 17.90
C PHE A 45 9.44 5.90 17.99
N ALA A 46 9.71 5.00 17.05
CA ALA A 46 10.94 4.25 16.94
C ALA A 46 11.42 4.21 15.49
N PRO A 47 12.72 4.11 15.22
CA PRO A 47 13.24 3.91 13.89
C PRO A 47 12.72 2.61 13.29
N ILE A 48 12.38 2.63 11.99
CA ILE A 48 11.95 1.44 11.27
C ILE A 48 13.17 0.62 10.88
N ASN A 49 13.10 -0.69 11.14
CA ASN A 49 14.06 -1.64 10.59
C ASN A 49 13.67 -2.01 9.16
N ALA A 50 14.25 -1.35 8.16
CA ALA A 50 13.93 -1.56 6.74
C ALA A 50 14.19 -3.01 6.27
N LYS A 51 15.14 -3.73 6.87
CA LYS A 51 15.39 -5.15 6.54
C LYS A 51 14.25 -6.05 7.01
N GLN A 52 13.62 -5.70 8.12
CA GLN A 52 12.51 -6.45 8.69
C GLN A 52 11.16 -6.05 8.08
N PHE A 53 11.02 -4.79 7.67
CA PHE A 53 9.80 -4.22 7.10
C PHE A 53 10.06 -3.55 5.74
N PRO A 54 10.42 -4.33 4.70
CA PRO A 54 10.79 -3.77 3.39
C PRO A 54 9.59 -3.21 2.60
N SER A 55 8.36 -3.42 3.06
CA SER A 55 7.14 -2.96 2.40
C SER A 55 7.07 -1.44 2.22
N ILE A 56 7.68 -0.67 3.15
CA ILE A 56 7.65 0.80 3.10
C ILE A 56 8.50 1.32 1.95
N ASP A 57 9.70 0.78 1.79
CA ASP A 57 10.60 1.18 0.71
C ASP A 57 10.04 0.75 -0.65
N LEU A 58 9.43 -0.43 -0.73
CA LEU A 58 8.74 -0.90 -1.93
C LEU A 58 7.54 -0.01 -2.28
N ALA A 59 6.73 0.39 -1.29
CA ALA A 59 5.59 1.28 -1.51
C ALA A 59 6.04 2.68 -1.96
N ARG A 60 7.12 3.22 -1.39
CA ARG A 60 7.73 4.48 -1.83
C ARG A 60 8.22 4.40 -3.27
N HIS A 61 8.95 3.33 -3.61
CA HIS A 61 9.39 3.09 -4.97
C HIS A 61 8.22 3.10 -5.96
N CYS A 62 7.15 2.34 -5.67
CA CYS A 62 5.96 2.34 -6.51
C CYS A 62 5.31 3.71 -6.65
N GLY A 63 5.27 4.50 -5.57
CA GLY A 63 4.75 5.87 -5.57
C GLY A 63 5.63 6.84 -6.37
N GLU A 64 6.95 6.74 -6.29
CA GLU A 64 7.90 7.56 -7.02
C GLU A 64 7.89 7.26 -8.53
N VAL A 65 7.81 5.99 -8.89
CA VAL A 65 7.66 5.57 -10.30
C VAL A 65 6.32 6.02 -10.85
N GLY A 66 5.26 5.92 -10.06
CA GLY A 66 3.91 6.36 -10.42
C GLY A 66 3.25 5.49 -11.49
N GLY A 67 2.36 6.11 -12.29
CA GLY A 67 1.62 5.41 -13.33
C GLY A 67 0.75 4.28 -12.77
N GLY A 68 0.82 3.10 -13.35
CA GLY A 68 0.07 1.91 -12.93
C GLY A 68 0.65 1.19 -11.72
N LEU A 69 1.89 1.51 -11.31
CA LEU A 69 2.61 0.71 -10.31
C LEU A 69 1.98 0.72 -8.91
N PRO A 70 1.41 1.83 -8.41
CA PRO A 70 0.66 1.82 -7.15
C PRO A 70 -0.57 0.89 -7.16
N ALA A 71 -1.30 0.80 -8.29
CA ALA A 71 -2.43 -0.11 -8.42
C ALA A 71 -1.98 -1.58 -8.42
N ILE A 72 -0.90 -1.89 -9.15
CA ILE A 72 -0.25 -3.21 -9.17
C ILE A 72 0.16 -3.63 -7.75
N PHE A 73 0.85 -2.73 -7.01
CA PHE A 73 1.24 -2.98 -5.62
C PHE A 73 0.03 -3.31 -4.75
N ASN A 74 -1.04 -2.50 -4.83
CA ASN A 74 -2.23 -2.69 -4.02
C ASN A 74 -2.94 -4.02 -4.34
N ALA A 75 -3.14 -4.34 -5.62
CA ALA A 75 -3.80 -5.57 -6.05
C ALA A 75 -3.02 -6.82 -5.60
N ALA A 76 -1.69 -6.81 -5.73
CA ALA A 76 -0.83 -7.89 -5.24
C ALA A 76 -0.90 -8.03 -3.70
N ASN A 77 -0.94 -6.90 -2.98
CA ASN A 77 -1.08 -6.90 -1.52
C ASN A 77 -2.41 -7.51 -1.08
N GLU A 78 -3.52 -7.18 -1.72
CA GLU A 78 -4.83 -7.77 -1.41
C GLU A 78 -4.81 -9.29 -1.50
N VAL A 79 -4.23 -9.85 -2.56
CA VAL A 79 -4.10 -11.30 -2.75
C VAL A 79 -3.21 -11.94 -1.69
N ALA A 80 -2.05 -11.34 -1.41
CA ALA A 80 -1.11 -11.86 -0.43
C ALA A 80 -1.68 -11.80 1.00
N VAL A 81 -2.36 -10.72 1.37
CA VAL A 81 -3.02 -10.58 2.67
C VAL A 81 -4.18 -11.57 2.81
N ALA A 82 -4.99 -11.77 1.76
CA ALA A 82 -6.06 -12.77 1.78
C ALA A 82 -5.51 -14.19 1.99
N ALA A 83 -4.38 -14.52 1.34
CA ALA A 83 -3.69 -15.80 1.54
C ALA A 83 -3.17 -15.97 2.97
N PHE A 84 -2.59 -14.91 3.56
CA PHE A 84 -2.16 -14.91 4.95
C PHE A 84 -3.33 -15.12 5.92
N ILE A 85 -4.42 -14.37 5.77
CA ILE A 85 -5.62 -14.53 6.62
C ILE A 85 -6.19 -15.95 6.52
N SER A 86 -6.13 -16.54 5.32
CA SER A 86 -6.56 -17.93 5.07
C SER A 86 -5.53 -18.98 5.51
N LYS A 87 -4.44 -18.57 6.19
CA LYS A 87 -3.34 -19.45 6.68
C LYS A 87 -2.62 -20.23 5.56
N LYS A 88 -2.62 -19.71 4.34
CA LYS A 88 -1.94 -20.28 3.17
C LYS A 88 -0.59 -19.61 2.89
N LEU A 89 -0.26 -18.53 3.59
CA LEU A 89 0.97 -17.77 3.44
C LEU A 89 1.45 -17.31 4.81
N GLU A 90 2.76 -17.32 5.05
CA GLU A 90 3.36 -16.74 6.25
C GLU A 90 3.39 -15.20 6.16
N PHE A 91 3.29 -14.52 7.31
CA PHE A 91 3.33 -13.04 7.37
C PHE A 91 4.55 -12.45 6.66
N LYS A 92 5.73 -13.02 6.88
CA LYS A 92 6.98 -12.54 6.28
C LYS A 92 7.03 -12.68 4.77
N SER A 93 6.23 -13.57 4.20
CA SER A 93 6.19 -13.85 2.76
C SER A 93 5.27 -12.89 1.99
N ILE A 94 4.41 -12.14 2.68
CA ILE A 94 3.49 -11.17 2.04
C ILE A 94 4.28 -10.21 1.14
N VAL A 95 5.30 -9.55 1.68
CA VAL A 95 6.09 -8.57 0.93
C VAL A 95 6.85 -9.20 -0.22
N GLY A 96 7.29 -10.45 -0.07
CA GLY A 96 7.96 -11.19 -1.14
C GLY A 96 7.06 -11.42 -2.36
N VAL A 97 5.78 -11.76 -2.14
CA VAL A 97 4.79 -11.87 -3.22
C VAL A 97 4.60 -10.54 -3.92
N ILE A 98 4.39 -9.46 -3.16
CA ILE A 98 4.19 -8.13 -3.72
C ILE A 98 5.41 -7.69 -4.54
N ALA A 99 6.62 -7.85 -4.00
CA ALA A 99 7.86 -7.49 -4.68
C ALA A 99 8.05 -8.27 -5.98
N GLY A 100 7.70 -9.56 -5.98
CA GLY A 100 7.74 -10.38 -7.20
C GLY A 100 6.82 -9.86 -8.28
N VAL A 101 5.57 -9.54 -7.94
CA VAL A 101 4.59 -9.00 -8.91
C VAL A 101 5.01 -7.62 -9.43
N VAL A 102 5.49 -6.74 -8.54
CA VAL A 102 6.01 -5.42 -8.93
C VAL A 102 7.17 -5.58 -9.91
N ALA A 103 8.15 -6.45 -9.62
CA ALA A 103 9.28 -6.69 -10.51
C ALA A 103 8.88 -7.26 -11.88
N ASP A 104 7.85 -8.12 -11.90
CA ASP A 104 7.32 -8.71 -13.13
C ASP A 104 6.64 -7.69 -14.05
N LEU A 105 6.01 -6.65 -13.48
CA LEU A 105 5.14 -5.72 -14.21
C LEU A 105 5.71 -4.30 -14.35
N GLU A 106 6.74 -3.93 -13.59
CA GLU A 106 7.25 -2.55 -13.55
C GLU A 106 7.68 -2.04 -14.92
N LYS A 107 8.36 -2.86 -15.71
CA LYS A 107 8.89 -2.45 -17.03
C LYS A 107 7.78 -2.15 -18.03
N ASP A 108 6.68 -2.88 -17.93
CA ASP A 108 5.55 -2.80 -18.86
C ASP A 108 4.40 -1.94 -18.31
N SER A 109 4.55 -1.44 -17.07
CA SER A 109 3.54 -0.60 -16.44
C SER A 109 3.42 0.76 -17.14
N PRO A 110 2.22 1.15 -17.57
CA PRO A 110 2.01 2.43 -18.24
C PRO A 110 2.29 3.61 -17.30
N LYS A 111 2.98 4.62 -17.81
CA LYS A 111 3.25 5.88 -17.07
C LYS A 111 2.00 6.75 -16.95
N ILE A 112 1.07 6.63 -17.86
CA ILE A 112 -0.17 7.40 -17.92
C ILE A 112 -1.33 6.42 -18.06
N LEU A 113 -2.28 6.51 -17.15
CA LEU A 113 -3.54 5.77 -17.19
C LEU A 113 -4.59 6.67 -17.81
N ARG A 114 -5.34 6.16 -18.76
CA ARG A 114 -6.36 6.92 -19.52
C ARG A 114 -7.68 6.98 -18.76
N ASP A 115 -8.05 5.85 -18.15
CA ASP A 115 -9.33 5.68 -17.47
C ASP A 115 -9.28 4.50 -16.46
N LEU A 116 -10.42 4.22 -15.84
CA LEU A 116 -10.57 3.13 -14.88
C LEU A 116 -10.41 1.74 -15.52
N SER A 117 -10.63 1.59 -16.83
CA SER A 117 -10.46 0.28 -17.47
C SER A 117 -8.99 -0.11 -17.54
N ASP A 118 -8.09 0.86 -17.76
CA ASP A 118 -6.65 0.63 -17.68
C ASP A 118 -6.22 0.17 -16.26
N VAL A 119 -6.77 0.80 -15.23
CA VAL A 119 -6.50 0.41 -13.83
C VAL A 119 -6.98 -1.00 -13.56
N SER A 120 -8.23 -1.33 -13.93
CA SER A 120 -8.82 -2.65 -13.73
C SER A 120 -8.02 -3.75 -14.42
N ALA A 121 -7.59 -3.52 -15.65
CA ALA A 121 -6.78 -4.49 -16.41
C ALA A 121 -5.43 -4.76 -15.72
N LEU A 122 -4.76 -3.72 -15.19
CA LEU A 122 -3.52 -3.87 -14.44
C LEU A 122 -3.71 -4.61 -13.13
N GLU A 123 -4.78 -4.30 -12.41
CA GLU A 123 -5.11 -5.00 -11.16
C GLU A 123 -5.40 -6.48 -11.40
N ASP A 124 -6.11 -6.83 -12.47
CA ASP A 124 -6.43 -8.22 -12.81
C ASP A 124 -5.16 -9.02 -13.19
N ASP A 125 -4.25 -8.42 -13.97
CA ASP A 125 -2.94 -9.03 -14.25
C ASP A 125 -2.11 -9.19 -12.97
N ALA A 126 -2.06 -8.15 -12.13
CA ALA A 126 -1.35 -8.21 -10.86
C ALA A 126 -1.90 -9.29 -9.93
N ARG A 127 -3.23 -9.44 -9.82
CA ARG A 127 -3.87 -10.52 -9.04
C ARG A 127 -3.52 -11.90 -9.58
N THR A 128 -3.53 -12.05 -10.91
CA THR A 128 -3.17 -13.31 -11.57
C THR A 128 -1.71 -13.70 -11.28
N ARG A 129 -0.78 -12.75 -11.39
CA ARG A 129 0.63 -12.99 -11.06
C ARG A 129 0.85 -13.25 -9.59
N ALA A 130 0.16 -12.52 -8.71
CA ALA A 130 0.23 -12.77 -7.27
C ALA A 130 -0.20 -14.20 -6.91
N GLN A 131 -1.26 -14.71 -7.53
CA GLN A 131 -1.68 -16.11 -7.35
C GLN A 131 -0.61 -17.10 -7.86
N ALA A 132 0.03 -16.81 -8.99
CA ALA A 132 1.13 -17.63 -9.49
C ALA A 132 2.35 -17.63 -8.56
N HIS A 133 2.70 -16.48 -7.95
CA HIS A 133 3.74 -16.39 -6.93
C HIS A 133 3.38 -17.19 -5.67
N LEU A 134 2.12 -17.15 -5.22
CA LEU A 134 1.65 -17.93 -4.08
C LEU A 134 1.81 -19.44 -4.31
N LEU A 135 1.50 -19.94 -5.51
CA LEU A 135 1.65 -21.35 -5.85
C LEU A 135 3.12 -21.83 -5.80
N ARG A 136 4.07 -20.93 -6.05
CA ARG A 136 5.52 -21.24 -5.97
C ARG A 136 6.03 -21.26 -4.52
N LEU A 137 5.32 -20.59 -3.60
CA LEU A 137 5.68 -20.49 -2.19
C LEU A 137 4.85 -21.46 -1.31
N ALA A 138 3.86 -22.13 -1.89
CA ALA A 138 3.11 -23.18 -1.19
C ALA A 138 4.06 -24.33 -0.87
N PRO A 139 4.03 -24.85 0.38
CA PRO A 139 4.89 -25.95 0.81
C PRO A 139 4.59 -27.25 0.05
#